data_6f8922cc5d46f42b787f02bc5baf8ff2
#
_entry.id   6f8922cc5d46f42b787f02bc5baf8ff2
#
_cell.length_a   1.000
_cell.length_b   1.000
_cell.length_c   1.000
_cell.angle_alpha   90.00
_cell.angle_beta   90.00
_cell.angle_gamma   90.00
#
_symmetry.space_group_name_H-M   'P 1'
#
loop_
_entity.id
_entity.type
_entity.pdbx_description
1 polymer ?
#
loop_
_entity_poly.entity_id
_entity_poly.type
_entity_poly.pdbx_seq_one_letter_code
_entity_poly.pdbx_strand_id
1 'polypeptide(L)'
;EDYGRKGMRVVPLDPMRVMQLYQVREAIDGLAARLAAQRPHDHTERDSLKRQCDAGARFDVTTPIPILVRADTDFHRTLYRLSGNPAIEEMTAPLWPHLMRSMAMVLRAPDYAARVWRQEHPAILDRILAGDPAGAEAAARDHAATAARLTAEELQPEAA
;
A
#
# COMPACT_ATOMS: atom_id res chain seq x y z
N GLU A 1 0.98 -23.43 -5.46
CA GLU A 1 1.38 -24.83 -5.24
C GLU A 1 0.94 -25.70 -6.42
N ASP A 2 1.81 -26.61 -6.83
CA ASP A 2 1.47 -27.63 -7.80
C ASP A 2 0.55 -28.68 -7.16
N TYR A 3 -0.63 -28.88 -7.72
CA TYR A 3 -1.62 -29.83 -7.24
C TYR A 3 -1.64 -31.11 -8.11
N GLY A 4 -0.49 -31.54 -8.61
CA GLY A 4 -0.33 -32.71 -9.46
C GLY A 4 -1.09 -32.58 -10.79
N ARG A 5 -1.68 -33.69 -11.28
CA ARG A 5 -2.39 -33.74 -12.59
C ARG A 5 -3.67 -32.88 -12.65
N LYS A 6 -4.08 -32.20 -11.55
CA LYS A 6 -5.33 -31.45 -11.46
C LYS A 6 -5.14 -29.91 -11.59
N GLY A 7 -3.93 -29.43 -11.87
CA GLY A 7 -3.64 -28.03 -12.09
C GLY A 7 -3.14 -27.29 -10.85
N MET A 8 -3.11 -25.96 -10.92
CA MET A 8 -2.62 -25.09 -9.84
C MET A 8 -3.78 -24.64 -8.94
N ARG A 9 -3.56 -24.66 -7.62
CA ARG A 9 -4.48 -24.11 -6.63
C ARG A 9 -3.95 -22.81 -6.06
N VAL A 10 -4.82 -21.83 -5.91
CA VAL A 10 -4.50 -20.63 -5.12
C VAL A 10 -4.48 -21.01 -3.64
N VAL A 11 -3.31 -20.90 -3.02
CA VAL A 11 -3.13 -21.17 -1.58
C VAL A 11 -3.88 -20.12 -0.76
N PRO A 12 -4.62 -20.49 0.29
CA PRO A 12 -5.22 -19.53 1.21
C PRO A 12 -4.17 -18.55 1.76
N LEU A 13 -4.59 -17.34 2.14
CA LEU A 13 -3.72 -16.41 2.85
C LEU A 13 -3.51 -16.94 4.27
N ASP A 14 -2.24 -17.07 4.65
CA ASP A 14 -1.85 -17.38 6.02
C ASP A 14 -1.79 -16.05 6.83
N PRO A 15 -2.61 -15.88 7.89
CA PRO A 15 -2.64 -14.66 8.67
C PRO A 15 -1.27 -14.27 9.24
N MET A 16 -0.50 -15.25 9.72
CA MET A 16 0.84 -14.99 10.26
C MET A 16 1.76 -14.46 9.18
N ARG A 17 1.73 -15.07 8.00
CA ARG A 17 2.55 -14.65 6.86
C ARG A 17 2.16 -13.26 6.38
N VAL A 18 0.89 -12.94 6.34
CA VAL A 18 0.39 -11.60 6.01
C VAL A 18 0.93 -10.56 6.99
N MET A 19 0.83 -10.82 8.29
CA MET A 19 1.37 -9.92 9.31
C MET A 19 2.88 -9.67 9.15
N GLN A 20 3.66 -10.72 8.89
CA GLN A 20 5.10 -10.59 8.64
C GLN A 20 5.40 -9.73 7.41
N LEU A 21 4.62 -9.88 6.33
CA LEU A 21 4.76 -9.05 5.13
C LEU A 21 4.44 -7.59 5.41
N TYR A 22 3.42 -7.30 6.19
CA TYR A 22 3.08 -5.92 6.56
C TYR A 22 4.10 -5.29 7.50
N GLN A 23 4.73 -6.03 8.40
CA GLN A 23 5.85 -5.52 9.21
C GLN A 23 7.02 -5.06 8.33
N VAL A 24 7.35 -5.83 7.30
CA VAL A 24 8.37 -5.44 6.31
C VAL A 24 7.91 -4.24 5.51
N ARG A 25 6.66 -4.24 5.03
CA ARG A 25 6.07 -3.15 4.27
C ARG A 25 6.07 -1.84 5.08
N GLU A 26 5.67 -1.88 6.34
CA GLU A 26 5.67 -0.72 7.25
C GLU A 26 7.05 -0.05 7.31
N ALA A 27 8.10 -0.87 7.49
CA ALA A 27 9.47 -0.35 7.55
C ALA A 27 9.91 0.27 6.20
N ILE A 28 9.56 -0.37 5.09
CA ILE A 28 9.94 0.07 3.75
C ILE A 28 9.16 1.31 3.32
N ASP A 29 7.84 1.33 3.52
CA ASP A 29 6.99 2.48 3.19
C ASP A 29 7.43 3.72 3.98
N GLY A 30 7.71 3.54 5.28
CA GLY A 30 8.23 4.62 6.13
C GLY A 30 9.58 5.14 5.64
N LEU A 31 10.52 4.24 5.33
CA LEU A 31 11.83 4.63 4.78
C LEU A 31 11.67 5.37 3.45
N ALA A 32 10.83 4.86 2.55
CA ALA A 32 10.60 5.48 1.24
C ALA A 32 10.02 6.89 1.36
N ALA A 33 9.01 7.07 2.22
CA ALA A 33 8.38 8.37 2.45
C ALA A 33 9.36 9.37 3.08
N ARG A 34 10.17 8.95 4.04
CA ARG A 34 11.22 9.78 4.63
C ARG A 34 12.22 10.24 3.59
N LEU A 35 12.75 9.33 2.78
CA LEU A 35 13.73 9.64 1.74
C LEU A 35 13.11 10.55 0.66
N ALA A 36 11.86 10.30 0.28
CA ALA A 36 11.13 11.17 -0.64
C ALA A 36 11.02 12.60 -0.08
N ALA A 37 10.69 12.77 1.19
CA ALA A 37 10.59 14.10 1.80
C ALA A 37 11.94 14.85 1.94
N GLN A 38 13.06 14.12 1.90
CA GLN A 38 14.41 14.71 1.98
C GLN A 38 14.96 15.19 0.63
N ARG A 39 14.34 14.79 -0.48
CA ARG A 39 14.81 15.10 -1.83
C ARG A 39 14.07 16.29 -2.43
N PRO A 40 14.75 17.13 -3.22
CA PRO A 40 14.06 18.01 -4.13
C PRO A 40 13.38 17.15 -5.22
N HIS A 41 12.10 17.40 -5.46
CA HIS A 41 11.35 16.77 -6.55
C HIS A 41 11.08 17.78 -7.65
N ASP A 42 11.16 17.36 -8.89
CA ASP A 42 10.65 18.15 -10.00
C ASP A 42 9.09 18.18 -10.00
N HIS A 43 8.54 19.06 -10.81
CA HIS A 43 7.09 19.20 -10.91
C HIS A 43 6.42 17.90 -11.39
N THR A 44 7.08 17.15 -12.29
CA THR A 44 6.54 15.91 -12.88
C THR A 44 6.40 14.80 -11.83
N GLU A 45 7.42 14.64 -10.98
CA GLU A 45 7.42 13.65 -9.89
C GLU A 45 6.32 13.96 -8.86
N ARG A 46 6.24 15.21 -8.39
CA ARG A 46 5.20 15.68 -7.45
C ARG A 46 3.80 15.50 -8.02
N ASP A 47 3.60 15.93 -9.26
CA ASP A 47 2.33 15.84 -9.95
C ASP A 47 1.87 14.41 -10.18
N SER A 48 2.81 13.46 -10.33
CA SER A 48 2.47 12.04 -10.50
C SER A 48 1.74 11.50 -9.27
N LEU A 49 2.30 11.69 -8.07
CA LEU A 49 1.69 11.20 -6.84
C LEU A 49 0.39 11.95 -6.51
N LYS A 50 0.37 13.28 -6.76
CA LYS A 50 -0.83 14.09 -6.59
C LYS A 50 -1.98 13.61 -7.49
N ARG A 51 -1.72 13.38 -8.78
CA ARG A 51 -2.75 12.86 -9.70
C ARG A 51 -3.30 11.52 -9.26
N GLN A 52 -2.48 10.66 -8.67
CA GLN A 52 -2.95 9.37 -8.14
C GLN A 52 -3.88 9.57 -6.93
N CYS A 53 -3.54 10.48 -6.01
CA CYS A 53 -4.42 10.83 -4.89
C CYS A 53 -5.75 11.43 -5.40
N ASP A 54 -5.69 12.39 -6.33
CA ASP A 54 -6.87 13.06 -6.90
C ASP A 54 -7.78 12.06 -7.66
N ALA A 55 -7.19 11.08 -8.35
CA ALA A 55 -7.94 10.02 -9.03
C ALA A 55 -8.58 9.07 -8.01
N GLY A 56 -7.83 8.65 -7.01
CA GLY A 56 -8.30 7.75 -5.97
C GLY A 56 -9.40 8.36 -5.10
N ALA A 57 -9.37 9.67 -4.86
CA ALA A 57 -10.42 10.38 -4.12
C ALA A 57 -11.82 10.27 -4.77
N ARG A 58 -11.89 9.90 -6.05
CA ARG A 58 -13.14 9.69 -6.80
C ARG A 58 -13.65 8.24 -6.70
N PHE A 59 -12.88 7.33 -6.14
CA PHE A 59 -13.32 5.95 -5.94
C PHE A 59 -14.49 5.90 -4.96
N ASP A 60 -15.42 5.02 -5.24
CA ASP A 60 -16.63 4.80 -4.46
C ASP A 60 -16.94 3.30 -4.34
N VAL A 61 -18.08 2.99 -3.74
CA VAL A 61 -18.54 1.61 -3.49
C VAL A 61 -18.77 0.78 -4.76
N THR A 62 -18.86 1.43 -5.92
CA THR A 62 -19.04 0.77 -7.23
C THR A 62 -17.71 0.48 -7.92
N THR A 63 -16.59 1.02 -7.41
CA THR A 63 -15.27 0.83 -8.00
C THR A 63 -14.81 -0.61 -7.81
N PRO A 64 -14.51 -1.33 -8.91
CA PRO A 64 -14.08 -2.73 -8.83
C PRO A 64 -12.81 -2.91 -8.00
N ILE A 65 -12.79 -3.93 -7.14
CA ILE A 65 -11.63 -4.25 -6.29
C ILE A 65 -10.30 -4.33 -7.06
N PRO A 66 -10.21 -4.95 -8.25
CA PRO A 66 -8.97 -4.95 -9.01
C PRO A 66 -8.46 -3.55 -9.39
N ILE A 67 -9.35 -2.57 -9.59
CA ILE A 67 -8.99 -1.18 -9.86
C ILE A 67 -8.41 -0.53 -8.60
N LEU A 68 -9.07 -0.73 -7.45
CA LEU A 68 -8.56 -0.24 -6.16
C LEU A 68 -7.18 -0.80 -5.84
N VAL A 69 -6.99 -2.12 -5.95
CA VAL A 69 -5.71 -2.79 -5.69
C VAL A 69 -4.61 -2.29 -6.62
N ARG A 70 -4.93 -2.11 -7.91
CA ARG A 70 -3.96 -1.60 -8.87
C ARG A 70 -3.55 -0.17 -8.54
N ALA A 71 -4.51 0.70 -8.27
CA ALA A 71 -4.24 2.10 -7.94
C ALA A 71 -3.39 2.21 -6.66
N ASP A 72 -3.71 1.42 -5.62
CA ASP A 72 -2.96 1.36 -4.37
C ASP A 72 -1.52 0.88 -4.60
N THR A 73 -1.34 -0.18 -5.39
CA THR A 73 -0.02 -0.68 -5.78
C THR A 73 0.78 0.39 -6.53
N ASP A 74 0.16 1.09 -7.48
CA ASP A 74 0.79 2.13 -8.28
C ASP A 74 1.21 3.34 -7.42
N PHE A 75 0.41 3.71 -6.40
CA PHE A 75 0.76 4.72 -5.41
C PHE A 75 2.06 4.36 -4.67
N HIS A 76 2.14 3.18 -4.08
CA HIS A 76 3.31 2.74 -3.33
C HIS A 76 4.56 2.61 -4.21
N ARG A 77 4.43 2.08 -5.41
CA ARG A 77 5.55 2.02 -6.37
C ARG A 77 6.02 3.41 -6.79
N THR A 78 5.11 4.36 -6.92
CA THR A 78 5.50 5.77 -7.18
C THR A 78 6.22 6.36 -5.98
N LEU A 79 5.75 6.12 -4.76
CA LEU A 79 6.43 6.52 -3.53
C LEU A 79 7.86 5.95 -3.46
N TYR A 80 8.05 4.67 -3.83
CA TYR A 80 9.37 4.03 -3.85
C TYR A 80 10.31 4.70 -4.86
N ARG A 81 9.84 5.03 -6.06
CA ARG A 81 10.63 5.79 -7.03
C ARG A 81 10.99 7.19 -6.53
N LEU A 82 10.04 7.89 -5.91
CA LEU A 82 10.28 9.21 -5.32
C LEU A 82 11.33 9.19 -4.20
N SER A 83 11.50 8.07 -3.51
CA SER A 83 12.56 7.91 -2.52
C SER A 83 13.97 8.08 -3.10
N GLY A 84 14.13 7.84 -4.40
CA GLY A 84 15.43 7.83 -5.09
C GLY A 84 16.35 6.69 -4.70
N ASN A 85 15.84 5.68 -4.00
CA ASN A 85 16.58 4.48 -3.63
C ASN A 85 16.04 3.27 -4.42
N PRO A 86 16.71 2.87 -5.53
CA PRO A 86 16.22 1.78 -6.39
C PRO A 86 16.19 0.43 -5.68
N ALA A 87 17.02 0.22 -4.65
CA ALA A 87 17.02 -1.01 -3.88
C ALA A 87 15.64 -1.28 -3.20
N ILE A 88 14.88 -0.23 -2.88
CA ILE A 88 13.54 -0.38 -2.31
C ILE A 88 12.61 -1.10 -3.31
N GLU A 89 12.59 -0.66 -4.56
CA GLU A 89 11.75 -1.27 -5.60
C GLU A 89 12.21 -2.70 -5.93
N GLU A 90 13.52 -2.93 -6.02
CA GLU A 90 14.11 -4.25 -6.25
C GLU A 90 13.76 -5.25 -5.13
N MET A 91 13.92 -4.85 -3.89
CA MET A 91 13.66 -5.70 -2.73
C MET A 91 12.17 -5.99 -2.52
N THR A 92 11.29 -5.08 -2.92
CA THR A 92 9.83 -5.25 -2.78
C THR A 92 9.18 -5.96 -3.95
N ALA A 93 9.83 -6.03 -5.12
CA ALA A 93 9.27 -6.65 -6.31
C ALA A 93 8.68 -8.05 -6.07
N PRO A 94 9.36 -8.99 -5.38
CA PRO A 94 8.82 -10.34 -5.12
C PRO A 94 7.67 -10.35 -4.09
N LEU A 95 7.46 -9.27 -3.34
CA LEU A 95 6.43 -9.20 -2.31
C LEU A 95 5.06 -8.78 -2.89
N TRP A 96 5.04 -8.07 -4.02
CA TRP A 96 3.82 -7.51 -4.60
C TRP A 96 2.70 -8.53 -4.83
N PRO A 97 2.93 -9.74 -5.37
CA PRO A 97 1.84 -10.70 -5.55
C PRO A 97 1.13 -11.07 -4.24
N HIS A 98 1.86 -11.11 -3.14
CA HIS A 98 1.31 -11.40 -1.81
C HIS A 98 0.58 -10.18 -1.23
N LEU A 99 1.18 -9.00 -1.33
CA LEU A 99 0.59 -7.75 -0.86
C LEU A 99 -0.70 -7.43 -1.61
N MET A 100 -0.73 -7.56 -2.92
CA MET A 100 -1.94 -7.32 -3.72
C MET A 100 -3.11 -8.23 -3.32
N ARG A 101 -2.83 -9.47 -2.92
CA ARG A 101 -3.87 -10.38 -2.41
C ARG A 101 -4.43 -9.93 -1.07
N SER A 102 -3.58 -9.48 -0.16
CA SER A 102 -4.04 -8.94 1.14
C SER A 102 -4.74 -7.59 0.98
N MET A 103 -4.25 -6.70 0.11
CA MET A 103 -4.94 -5.46 -0.26
C MET A 103 -6.35 -5.72 -0.80
N ALA A 104 -6.50 -6.75 -1.66
CA ALA A 104 -7.81 -7.13 -2.20
C ALA A 104 -8.81 -7.55 -1.11
N MET A 105 -8.37 -7.97 0.06
CA MET A 105 -9.25 -8.26 1.18
C MET A 105 -9.70 -6.97 1.89
N VAL A 106 -8.75 -6.18 2.35
CA VAL A 106 -9.05 -5.00 3.17
C VAL A 106 -9.74 -3.89 2.37
N LEU A 107 -9.44 -3.74 1.09
CA LEU A 107 -10.08 -2.75 0.22
C LEU A 107 -11.54 -3.09 -0.16
N ARG A 108 -12.05 -4.27 0.24
CA ARG A 108 -13.48 -4.59 0.12
C ARG A 108 -14.33 -3.80 1.11
N ALA A 109 -13.76 -3.35 2.22
CA ALA A 109 -14.45 -2.48 3.17
C ALA A 109 -14.54 -1.06 2.59
N PRO A 110 -15.75 -0.57 2.21
CA PRO A 110 -15.88 0.71 1.48
C PRO A 110 -15.37 1.89 2.29
N ASP A 111 -15.59 1.89 3.60
CA ASP A 111 -15.14 2.95 4.49
C ASP A 111 -13.61 3.02 4.57
N TYR A 112 -12.95 1.86 4.55
CA TYR A 112 -11.50 1.81 4.53
C TYR A 112 -10.93 2.29 3.20
N ALA A 113 -11.46 1.81 2.07
CA ALA A 113 -11.04 2.27 0.76
C ALA A 113 -11.18 3.79 0.61
N ALA A 114 -12.32 4.35 1.08
CA ALA A 114 -12.54 5.79 1.07
C ALA A 114 -11.53 6.54 1.97
N ARG A 115 -11.21 6.02 3.16
CA ARG A 115 -10.23 6.60 4.07
C ARG A 115 -8.83 6.60 3.48
N VAL A 116 -8.40 5.50 2.88
CA VAL A 116 -7.09 5.39 2.21
C VAL A 116 -6.90 6.53 1.21
N TRP A 117 -7.87 6.72 0.31
CA TRP A 117 -7.74 7.66 -0.79
C TRP A 117 -8.07 9.11 -0.44
N ARG A 118 -8.86 9.35 0.60
CA ARG A 118 -9.26 10.71 0.97
C ARG A 118 -8.50 11.26 2.18
N GLN A 119 -7.78 10.41 2.91
CA GLN A 119 -7.09 10.83 4.14
C GLN A 119 -5.65 10.30 4.20
N GLU A 120 -5.42 8.99 4.12
CA GLU A 120 -4.12 8.39 4.41
C GLU A 120 -3.08 8.67 3.33
N HIS A 121 -3.37 8.40 2.06
CA HIS A 121 -2.45 8.71 0.96
C HIS A 121 -2.20 10.22 0.80
N PRO A 122 -3.22 11.10 0.85
CA PRO A 122 -2.99 12.55 0.88
C PRO A 122 -2.13 13.00 2.05
N ALA A 123 -2.30 12.44 3.25
CA ALA A 123 -1.47 12.81 4.41
C ALA A 123 0.01 12.48 4.18
N ILE A 124 0.33 11.33 3.57
CA ILE A 124 1.71 10.98 3.18
C ILE A 124 2.25 12.00 2.17
N LEU A 125 1.48 12.29 1.13
CA LEU A 125 1.86 13.25 0.09
C LEU A 125 2.11 14.64 0.66
N ASP A 126 1.23 15.14 1.53
CA ASP A 126 1.34 16.48 2.13
C ASP A 126 2.64 16.62 2.94
N ARG A 127 3.03 15.58 3.69
CA ARG A 127 4.29 15.57 4.44
C ARG A 127 5.52 15.55 3.52
N ILE A 128 5.45 14.78 2.44
CA ILE A 128 6.52 14.78 1.42
C ILE A 128 6.67 16.17 0.80
N LEU A 129 5.56 16.79 0.39
CA LEU A 129 5.57 18.11 -0.23
C LEU A 129 6.01 19.24 0.72
N ALA A 130 5.72 19.08 2.01
CA ALA A 130 6.17 19.99 3.06
C ALA A 130 7.68 19.84 3.39
N GLY A 131 8.35 18.81 2.87
CA GLY A 131 9.72 18.49 3.25
C GLY A 131 9.83 18.10 4.72
N ASP A 132 8.85 17.35 5.24
CA ASP A 132 8.80 16.83 6.62
C ASP A 132 9.12 15.33 6.63
N PRO A 133 10.40 14.92 6.73
CA PRO A 133 10.78 13.52 6.65
C PRO A 133 10.22 12.66 7.78
N ALA A 134 10.18 13.20 9.00
CA ALA A 134 9.69 12.48 10.16
C ALA A 134 8.17 12.27 10.09
N GLY A 135 7.43 13.30 9.71
CA GLY A 135 5.99 13.21 9.50
C GLY A 135 5.62 12.30 8.33
N ALA A 136 6.39 12.32 7.24
CA ALA A 136 6.17 11.43 6.09
C ALA A 136 6.41 9.96 6.47
N GLU A 137 7.50 9.65 7.19
CA GLU A 137 7.77 8.32 7.72
C GLU A 137 6.62 7.83 8.62
N ALA A 138 6.22 8.64 9.59
CA ALA A 138 5.15 8.29 10.51
C ALA A 138 3.83 8.01 9.78
N ALA A 139 3.41 8.90 8.87
CA ALA A 139 2.17 8.73 8.11
C ALA A 139 2.17 7.45 7.25
N ALA A 140 3.29 7.13 6.61
CA ALA A 140 3.41 5.92 5.79
C ALA A 140 3.41 4.63 6.64
N ARG A 141 4.04 4.66 7.80
CA ARG A 141 4.02 3.53 8.75
C ARG A 141 2.62 3.31 9.31
N ASP A 142 1.94 4.36 9.74
CA ASP A 142 0.58 4.29 10.28
C ASP A 142 -0.40 3.74 9.24
N HIS A 143 -0.27 4.14 7.97
CA HIS A 143 -1.04 3.58 6.88
C HIS A 143 -0.83 2.06 6.74
N ALA A 144 0.43 1.61 6.68
CA ALA A 144 0.75 0.18 6.55
C ALA A 144 0.29 -0.63 7.79
N ALA A 145 0.49 -0.11 9.00
CA ALA A 145 0.06 -0.73 10.24
C ALA A 145 -1.48 -0.85 10.32
N THR A 146 -2.20 0.16 9.86
CA THR A 146 -3.67 0.12 9.79
C THR A 146 -4.15 -0.97 8.82
N ALA A 147 -3.55 -1.05 7.62
CA ALA A 147 -3.87 -2.09 6.66
C ALA A 147 -3.57 -3.51 7.22
N ALA A 148 -2.44 -3.66 7.93
CA ALA A 148 -2.09 -4.91 8.60
C ALA A 148 -3.15 -5.37 9.59
N ARG A 149 -3.56 -4.47 10.49
CA ARG A 149 -4.55 -4.76 11.53
C ARG A 149 -5.90 -5.17 10.91
N LEU A 150 -6.39 -4.39 9.96
CA LEU A 150 -7.67 -4.68 9.30
C LEU A 150 -7.62 -5.99 8.51
N THR A 151 -6.49 -6.27 7.82
CA THR A 151 -6.34 -7.55 7.13
C THR A 151 -6.32 -8.73 8.11
N ALA A 152 -5.70 -8.56 9.28
CA ALA A 152 -5.69 -9.60 10.31
C ALA A 152 -7.09 -9.85 10.88
N GLU A 153 -7.89 -8.79 11.08
CA GLU A 153 -9.28 -8.90 11.52
C GLU A 153 -10.13 -9.69 10.52
N GLU A 154 -10.01 -9.41 9.23
CA GLU A 154 -10.70 -10.11 8.15
C GLU A 154 -10.28 -11.59 7.98
N LEU A 155 -9.08 -11.94 8.43
CA LEU A 155 -8.56 -13.31 8.37
C LEU A 155 -8.87 -14.14 9.61
N GLN A 156 -9.43 -13.54 10.67
CA GLN A 156 -9.87 -14.29 11.84
C GLN A 156 -11.12 -15.10 11.46
N PRO A 157 -11.17 -16.40 11.78
CA PRO A 157 -12.40 -17.15 11.60
C PRO A 157 -13.49 -16.52 12.47
N GLU A 158 -14.70 -16.32 11.90
CA GLU A 158 -15.87 -15.94 12.69
C GLU A 158 -15.96 -16.88 13.90
N ALA A 159 -15.97 -16.29 15.09
CA ALA A 159 -16.14 -17.08 16.31
C ALA A 159 -17.53 -17.74 16.24
N ALA A 160 -17.53 -19.07 16.06
CA ALA A 160 -18.72 -19.89 15.98
C ALA A 160 -19.43 -19.99 17.34
#